data_cbb26ba7702a943d43c885421bc5c077
#
_entry.id   cbb26ba7702a943d43c885421bc5c077
#
_cell.length_a   1.000
_cell.length_b   1.000
_cell.length_c   1.000
_cell.angle_alpha   90.00
_cell.angle_beta   90.00
_cell.angle_gamma   90.00
#
_symmetry.space_group_name_H-M   'P 1'
#
loop_
_entity.id
_entity.type
_entity.pdbx_description
1 polymer ?
#
loop_
_entity_poly.entity_id
_entity_poly.type
_entity_poly.pdbx_seq_one_letter_code
_entity_poly.pdbx_strand_id
1 'polypeptide(L)'
;MPKKALETLSLVSLSAVVAVGLLAGPAHAESKKLLGTFRDWDAFTLTTDDSQKICYVVSLPKDTSPKGVNRGQTYITVTHSPARKAFDEVNVIAGYPYRSNSEVTFNIDGSAKKLFTEGDAAWAYDASSDKAVVQAMKAGVNLTVTGVSSRGTTTVDKYSLLGFSDAYAAASKACGR
;
A
#
# COMPACT_ATOMS: atom_id res chain seq x y z
N MET A 1 45.63 7.41 -84.03
CA MET A 1 45.68 7.53 -82.52
C MET A 1 44.28 7.63 -82.01
N PRO A 2 43.71 6.55 -81.47
CA PRO A 2 42.33 6.57 -81.02
C PRO A 2 42.22 6.95 -79.52
N LYS A 3 41.27 7.82 -79.19
CA LYS A 3 40.87 8.22 -77.89
C LYS A 3 39.98 7.14 -77.26
N LYS A 4 40.34 6.63 -76.09
CA LYS A 4 39.51 5.72 -75.31
C LYS A 4 38.43 6.51 -74.50
N ALA A 5 37.20 6.16 -74.78
CA ALA A 5 36.06 6.63 -73.98
C ALA A 5 36.01 5.90 -72.62
N LEU A 6 35.83 6.64 -71.50
CA LEU A 6 35.68 6.12 -70.20
C LEU A 6 34.17 6.07 -69.87
N GLU A 7 33.62 4.86 -69.78
CA GLU A 7 32.23 4.67 -69.32
C GLU A 7 32.18 4.72 -67.80
N THR A 8 31.43 5.64 -67.31
CA THR A 8 31.11 5.77 -65.90
C THR A 8 29.92 4.89 -65.55
N LEU A 9 30.17 3.80 -64.80
CA LEU A 9 29.11 2.97 -64.19
C LEU A 9 28.51 3.71 -62.97
N SER A 10 27.24 4.08 -63.09
CA SER A 10 26.48 4.66 -62.01
C SER A 10 25.90 3.53 -61.12
N LEU A 11 26.42 3.40 -59.90
CA LEU A 11 25.87 2.50 -58.86
C LEU A 11 24.67 3.16 -58.17
N VAL A 12 23.46 2.67 -58.47
CA VAL A 12 22.24 3.03 -57.76
C VAL A 12 22.19 2.20 -56.47
N SER A 13 22.50 2.82 -55.35
CA SER A 13 22.34 2.20 -54.01
C SER A 13 20.88 2.27 -53.59
N LEU A 14 20.24 1.12 -53.58
CA LEU A 14 18.86 0.93 -53.05
C LEU A 14 18.92 0.86 -51.51
N SER A 15 18.67 1.98 -50.84
CA SER A 15 18.56 2.04 -49.36
C SER A 15 17.23 1.46 -48.91
N ALA A 16 17.22 0.24 -48.40
CA ALA A 16 16.07 -0.35 -47.74
C ALA A 16 15.87 0.31 -46.35
N VAL A 17 14.86 1.14 -46.21
CA VAL A 17 14.42 1.67 -44.92
C VAL A 17 13.63 0.57 -44.20
N VAL A 18 14.26 -0.06 -43.18
CA VAL A 18 13.57 -0.97 -42.25
C VAL A 18 12.81 -0.11 -41.24
N ALA A 19 11.50 0.01 -41.42
CA ALA A 19 10.62 0.62 -40.42
C ALA A 19 10.48 -0.36 -39.24
N VAL A 20 11.23 -0.12 -38.16
CA VAL A 20 11.02 -0.81 -36.87
C VAL A 20 9.77 -0.23 -36.25
N GLY A 21 8.63 -0.91 -36.38
CA GLY A 21 7.39 -0.59 -35.69
C GLY A 21 7.58 -0.84 -34.19
N LEU A 22 7.67 0.24 -33.41
CA LEU A 22 7.57 0.21 -31.96
C LEU A 22 6.13 -0.24 -31.59
N LEU A 23 5.96 -1.51 -31.22
CA LEU A 23 4.76 -2.01 -30.58
C LEU A 23 4.75 -1.46 -29.14
N ALA A 24 4.23 -0.25 -28.97
CA ALA A 24 3.89 0.27 -27.63
C ALA A 24 2.71 -0.56 -27.11
N GLY A 25 3.00 -1.54 -26.25
CA GLY A 25 1.98 -2.23 -25.46
C GLY A 25 1.24 -1.23 -24.58
N PRO A 26 -0.04 -1.47 -24.24
CA PRO A 26 -0.78 -0.61 -23.34
C PRO A 26 -0.06 -0.55 -21.99
N ALA A 27 0.46 0.61 -21.62
CA ALA A 27 0.95 0.86 -20.28
C ALA A 27 -0.28 0.85 -19.35
N HIS A 28 -0.44 -0.18 -18.51
CA HIS A 28 -1.43 -0.19 -17.45
C HIS A 28 -0.88 0.71 -16.34
N ALA A 29 -1.52 1.85 -16.15
CA ALA A 29 -1.20 2.74 -15.04
C ALA A 29 -1.90 2.27 -13.77
N GLU A 30 -1.18 2.31 -12.65
CA GLU A 30 -1.78 2.13 -11.33
C GLU A 30 -2.96 3.09 -11.14
N SER A 31 -4.12 2.57 -10.75
CA SER A 31 -5.36 3.33 -10.61
C SER A 31 -5.93 3.18 -9.20
N LYS A 32 -5.95 4.28 -8.45
CA LYS A 32 -6.54 4.38 -7.10
C LYS A 32 -7.91 5.06 -7.17
N LYS A 33 -8.94 4.42 -6.59
CA LYS A 33 -10.30 4.95 -6.52
C LYS A 33 -10.79 4.97 -5.08
N LEU A 34 -11.26 6.11 -4.62
CA LEU A 34 -11.98 6.25 -3.35
C LEU A 34 -13.37 5.62 -3.49
N LEU A 35 -13.72 4.72 -2.58
CA LEU A 35 -15.05 4.12 -2.46
C LEU A 35 -15.97 4.98 -1.58
N GLY A 36 -15.39 5.63 -0.59
CA GLY A 36 -16.10 6.54 0.31
C GLY A 36 -15.28 6.87 1.55
N THR A 37 -15.68 7.97 2.22
CA THR A 37 -15.21 8.38 3.53
C THR A 37 -16.29 8.08 4.56
N PHE A 38 -15.93 7.31 5.58
CA PHE A 38 -16.81 6.83 6.63
C PHE A 38 -16.30 7.34 7.98
N ARG A 39 -16.70 8.57 8.35
CA ARG A 39 -16.21 9.27 9.54
C ARG A 39 -14.67 9.39 9.54
N ASP A 40 -13.99 8.56 10.32
CA ASP A 40 -12.53 8.59 10.53
C ASP A 40 -11.77 7.58 9.65
N TRP A 41 -12.46 6.94 8.72
CA TRP A 41 -11.92 5.92 7.83
C TRP A 41 -12.27 6.17 6.37
N ASP A 42 -11.29 6.05 5.50
CA ASP A 42 -11.48 6.03 4.05
C ASP A 42 -11.37 4.61 3.52
N ALA A 43 -12.19 4.28 2.52
CA ALA A 43 -12.10 3.02 1.79
C ALA A 43 -11.70 3.26 0.33
N PHE A 44 -10.79 2.42 -0.18
CA PHE A 44 -10.25 2.53 -1.53
C PHE A 44 -10.22 1.18 -2.25
N THR A 45 -10.25 1.25 -3.59
CA THR A 45 -9.68 0.22 -4.46
C THR A 45 -8.44 0.74 -5.14
N LEU A 46 -7.47 -0.15 -5.32
CA LEU A 46 -6.26 0.05 -6.09
C LEU A 46 -6.21 -1.04 -7.17
N THR A 47 -6.00 -0.64 -8.41
CA THR A 47 -5.64 -1.57 -9.49
C THR A 47 -4.16 -1.37 -9.76
N THR A 48 -3.38 -2.43 -9.60
CA THR A 48 -1.93 -2.42 -9.81
C THR A 48 -1.59 -2.46 -11.30
N ASP A 49 -0.34 -2.22 -11.68
CA ASP A 49 0.13 -2.25 -13.07
C ASP A 49 -0.10 -3.61 -13.74
N ASP A 50 -0.07 -4.71 -12.98
CA ASP A 50 -0.40 -6.07 -13.42
C ASP A 50 -1.92 -6.39 -13.33
N SER A 51 -2.76 -5.37 -13.24
CA SER A 51 -4.22 -5.45 -13.22
C SER A 51 -4.81 -6.21 -12.01
N GLN A 52 -4.05 -6.38 -10.93
CA GLN A 52 -4.57 -6.97 -9.71
C GLN A 52 -5.36 -5.93 -8.91
N LYS A 53 -6.48 -6.37 -8.36
CA LYS A 53 -7.33 -5.53 -7.52
C LYS A 53 -6.97 -5.70 -6.04
N ILE A 54 -6.74 -4.59 -5.36
CA ILE A 54 -6.53 -4.50 -3.92
C ILE A 54 -7.61 -3.56 -3.37
N CYS A 55 -8.24 -3.93 -2.24
CA CYS A 55 -9.20 -3.07 -1.56
C CYS A 55 -8.72 -2.87 -0.13
N TYR A 56 -8.74 -1.63 0.35
CA TYR A 56 -8.25 -1.35 1.68
C TYR A 56 -9.00 -0.20 2.33
N VAL A 57 -8.96 -0.18 3.63
CA VAL A 57 -9.38 0.95 4.44
C VAL A 57 -8.16 1.56 5.10
N VAL A 58 -8.20 2.87 5.34
CA VAL A 58 -7.10 3.61 5.96
C VAL A 58 -7.64 4.64 6.95
N SER A 59 -6.92 4.83 8.04
CA SER A 59 -7.16 5.92 8.99
C SER A 59 -5.85 6.55 9.45
N LEU A 60 -5.91 7.85 9.72
CA LEU A 60 -4.83 8.63 10.32
C LEU A 60 -5.07 8.78 11.83
N PRO A 61 -4.01 8.89 12.65
CA PRO A 61 -4.19 9.09 14.08
C PRO A 61 -4.83 10.46 14.36
N LYS A 62 -5.69 10.50 15.37
CA LYS A 62 -6.27 11.74 15.91
C LYS A 62 -5.31 12.48 16.83
N ASP A 63 -4.41 11.73 17.46
CA ASP A 63 -3.38 12.26 18.34
C ASP A 63 -2.14 11.41 18.30
N THR A 64 -0.97 12.03 18.46
CA THR A 64 0.34 11.37 18.43
C THR A 64 1.22 11.88 19.55
N SER A 65 2.00 11.00 20.18
CA SER A 65 2.96 11.35 21.23
C SER A 65 4.27 10.59 21.02
N PRO A 66 5.43 11.21 21.29
CA PRO A 66 5.61 12.63 21.68
C PRO A 66 5.35 13.59 20.51
N LYS A 67 5.03 14.84 20.85
CA LYS A 67 4.88 15.91 19.86
C LYS A 67 6.24 16.43 19.40
N GLY A 68 6.27 17.02 18.19
CA GLY A 68 7.47 17.69 17.66
C GLY A 68 8.60 16.75 17.23
N VAL A 69 8.39 15.45 17.20
CA VAL A 69 9.34 14.49 16.65
C VAL A 69 9.28 14.49 15.12
N ASN A 70 10.45 14.45 14.49
CA ASN A 70 10.50 14.30 13.04
C ASN A 70 10.24 12.85 12.64
N ARG A 71 9.09 12.59 12.06
CA ARG A 71 8.71 11.28 11.48
C ARG A 71 7.85 11.48 10.23
N GLY A 72 7.81 10.48 9.37
CA GLY A 72 6.94 10.44 8.22
C GLY A 72 5.46 10.29 8.61
N GLN A 73 4.61 10.16 7.62
CA GLN A 73 3.19 9.96 7.84
C GLN A 73 2.95 8.61 8.54
N THR A 74 2.08 8.62 9.56
CA THR A 74 1.63 7.42 10.26
C THR A 74 0.17 7.13 9.95
N TYR A 75 -0.16 5.86 9.74
CA TYR A 75 -1.52 5.41 9.42
C TYR A 75 -1.70 3.92 9.69
N ILE A 76 -2.95 3.50 9.73
CA ILE A 76 -3.34 2.10 9.79
C ILE A 76 -4.08 1.74 8.52
N THR A 77 -3.83 0.53 7.99
CA THR A 77 -4.63 -0.06 6.91
C THR A 77 -5.15 -1.44 7.29
N VAL A 78 -6.30 -1.81 6.72
CA VAL A 78 -6.76 -3.20 6.63
C VAL A 78 -7.01 -3.50 5.16
N THR A 79 -6.32 -4.50 4.64
CA THR A 79 -6.20 -4.75 3.20
C THR A 79 -6.76 -6.12 2.81
N HIS A 80 -7.44 -6.15 1.66
CA HIS A 80 -7.84 -7.35 0.95
C HIS A 80 -7.13 -7.42 -0.39
N SER A 81 -6.47 -8.54 -0.68
CA SER A 81 -5.79 -8.83 -1.94
C SER A 81 -6.27 -10.18 -2.49
N PRO A 82 -7.38 -10.22 -3.27
CA PRO A 82 -7.96 -11.47 -3.79
C PRO A 82 -6.98 -12.31 -4.60
N ALA A 83 -6.14 -11.67 -5.42
CA ALA A 83 -5.14 -12.36 -6.23
C ALA A 83 -4.14 -13.16 -5.37
N ARG A 84 -3.76 -12.64 -4.20
CA ARG A 84 -2.90 -13.33 -3.24
C ARG A 84 -3.67 -14.25 -2.28
N LYS A 85 -5.01 -14.27 -2.34
CA LYS A 85 -5.91 -14.91 -1.37
C LYS A 85 -5.66 -14.42 0.06
N ALA A 86 -5.15 -13.20 0.22
CA ALA A 86 -4.86 -12.55 1.48
C ALA A 86 -5.98 -11.57 1.82
N PHE A 87 -6.54 -11.73 3.01
CA PHE A 87 -7.67 -10.92 3.46
C PHE A 87 -7.46 -10.50 4.91
N ASP A 88 -8.04 -9.35 5.27
CA ASP A 88 -7.95 -8.79 6.61
C ASP A 88 -6.54 -8.40 7.06
N GLU A 89 -5.57 -8.29 6.15
CA GLU A 89 -4.18 -7.93 6.51
C GLU A 89 -4.15 -6.57 7.21
N VAL A 90 -3.84 -6.59 8.50
CA VAL A 90 -3.73 -5.39 9.34
C VAL A 90 -2.29 -4.90 9.33
N ASN A 91 -2.12 -3.63 8.97
CA ASN A 91 -0.82 -2.99 8.92
C ASN A 91 -0.84 -1.62 9.60
N VAL A 92 0.22 -1.32 10.33
CA VAL A 92 0.48 0.00 10.92
C VAL A 92 1.79 0.53 10.39
N ILE A 93 1.77 1.69 9.77
CA ILE A 93 2.97 2.44 9.39
C ILE A 93 3.24 3.50 10.44
N ALA A 94 4.44 3.47 11.01
CA ALA A 94 4.82 4.40 12.09
C ALA A 94 5.42 5.72 11.59
N GLY A 95 5.91 5.75 10.34
CA GLY A 95 6.65 6.88 9.81
C GLY A 95 8.09 7.00 10.35
N TYR A 96 8.59 5.96 11.00
CA TYR A 96 9.96 5.80 11.47
C TYR A 96 10.32 4.31 11.55
N PRO A 97 11.59 3.91 11.43
CA PRO A 97 11.99 2.52 11.64
C PRO A 97 11.76 2.09 13.09
N TYR A 98 11.04 1.00 13.30
CA TYR A 98 10.88 0.38 14.61
C TYR A 98 12.20 -0.18 15.13
N ARG A 99 12.30 -0.36 16.45
CA ARG A 99 13.40 -1.09 17.06
C ARG A 99 13.38 -2.54 16.58
N SER A 100 14.54 -3.07 16.16
CA SER A 100 14.65 -4.46 15.72
C SER A 100 14.12 -5.43 16.77
N ASN A 101 13.39 -6.44 16.34
CA ASN A 101 12.78 -7.46 17.19
C ASN A 101 11.85 -6.90 18.27
N SER A 102 11.26 -5.73 18.05
CA SER A 102 10.23 -5.17 18.93
C SER A 102 8.83 -5.59 18.50
N GLU A 103 7.87 -5.35 19.36
CA GLU A 103 6.46 -5.50 19.05
C GLU A 103 5.73 -4.17 19.25
N VAL A 104 4.69 -3.99 18.45
CA VAL A 104 3.71 -2.93 18.66
C VAL A 104 2.58 -3.47 19.52
N THR A 105 2.14 -2.68 20.49
CA THR A 105 0.91 -2.95 21.24
C THR A 105 -0.25 -2.20 20.58
N PHE A 106 -1.22 -2.98 20.14
CA PHE A 106 -2.44 -2.54 19.50
C PHE A 106 -3.59 -2.70 20.51
N ASN A 107 -3.91 -1.64 21.23
CA ASN A 107 -4.88 -1.66 22.32
C ASN A 107 -6.22 -1.11 21.85
N ILE A 108 -7.25 -1.95 21.83
CA ILE A 108 -8.62 -1.60 21.46
C ILE A 108 -9.47 -1.64 22.74
N ASP A 109 -9.90 -0.47 23.22
CA ASP A 109 -10.75 -0.29 24.40
C ASP A 109 -10.29 -1.14 25.62
N GLY A 110 -8.97 -1.19 25.86
CA GLY A 110 -8.35 -1.96 26.95
C GLY A 110 -7.92 -3.38 26.58
N SER A 111 -8.36 -3.93 25.45
CA SER A 111 -7.91 -5.24 24.95
C SER A 111 -6.65 -5.10 24.11
N ALA A 112 -5.51 -5.58 24.59
CA ALA A 112 -4.23 -5.50 23.91
C ALA A 112 -4.01 -6.68 22.95
N LYS A 113 -3.54 -6.37 21.74
CA LYS A 113 -3.01 -7.31 20.74
C LYS A 113 -1.57 -6.95 20.45
N LYS A 114 -0.77 -7.92 20.05
CA LYS A 114 0.63 -7.72 19.65
C LYS A 114 0.78 -7.89 18.14
N LEU A 115 1.57 -6.99 17.55
CA LEU A 115 1.98 -7.04 16.16
C LEU A 115 3.50 -7.10 16.12
N PHE A 116 4.08 -7.90 15.23
CA PHE A 116 5.52 -7.87 14.99
C PHE A 116 5.92 -6.69 14.12
N THR A 117 7.18 -6.26 14.20
CA THR A 117 7.69 -5.11 13.45
C THR A 117 8.69 -5.52 12.41
N GLU A 118 8.61 -4.87 11.23
CA GLU A 118 9.58 -4.98 10.15
C GLU A 118 9.74 -3.60 9.48
N GLY A 119 10.96 -3.06 9.50
CA GLY A 119 11.21 -1.70 9.02
C GLY A 119 10.41 -0.65 9.79
N ASP A 120 9.57 0.10 9.10
CA ASP A 120 8.67 1.12 9.67
C ASP A 120 7.22 0.62 9.81
N ALA A 121 6.99 -0.65 9.52
CA ALA A 121 5.68 -1.29 9.53
C ALA A 121 5.54 -2.28 10.71
N ALA A 122 4.30 -2.44 11.18
CA ALA A 122 3.92 -3.51 12.10
C ALA A 122 2.74 -4.29 11.52
N TRP A 123 2.76 -5.62 11.69
CA TRP A 123 1.83 -6.58 11.09
C TRP A 123 1.32 -7.57 12.12
N ALA A 124 0.11 -8.10 11.92
CA ALA A 124 -0.34 -9.26 12.66
C ALA A 124 0.49 -10.50 12.27
N TYR A 125 0.61 -11.46 13.19
CA TYR A 125 1.49 -12.62 12.99
C TYR A 125 1.03 -13.60 11.92
N ASP A 126 -0.30 -13.68 11.72
CA ASP A 126 -0.93 -14.61 10.78
C ASP A 126 -2.37 -14.20 10.49
N ALA A 127 -3.01 -14.87 9.53
CA ALA A 127 -4.38 -14.60 9.12
C ALA A 127 -5.42 -14.75 10.24
N SER A 128 -5.16 -15.60 11.24
CA SER A 128 -6.03 -15.77 12.41
C SER A 128 -5.93 -14.54 13.31
N SER A 129 -4.71 -14.04 13.53
CA SER A 129 -4.43 -12.83 14.28
C SER A 129 -5.01 -11.59 13.59
N ASP A 130 -4.86 -11.46 12.28
CA ASP A 130 -5.50 -10.42 11.46
C ASP A 130 -7.01 -10.40 11.69
N LYS A 131 -7.66 -11.55 11.51
CA LYS A 131 -9.10 -11.70 11.71
C LYS A 131 -9.53 -11.30 13.13
N ALA A 132 -8.76 -11.69 14.15
CA ALA A 132 -9.05 -11.36 15.53
C ALA A 132 -8.92 -9.85 15.81
N VAL A 133 -7.91 -9.18 15.21
CA VAL A 133 -7.75 -7.73 15.28
C VAL A 133 -8.91 -7.03 14.58
N VAL A 134 -9.27 -7.43 13.36
CA VAL A 134 -10.40 -6.85 12.61
C VAL A 134 -11.73 -6.99 13.37
N GLN A 135 -11.99 -8.13 14.00
CA GLN A 135 -13.20 -8.32 14.80
C GLN A 135 -13.22 -7.38 16.02
N ALA A 136 -12.08 -7.22 16.69
CA ALA A 136 -11.97 -6.28 17.81
C ALA A 136 -12.16 -4.82 17.32
N MET A 137 -11.60 -4.45 16.18
CA MET A 137 -11.79 -3.11 15.58
C MET A 137 -13.26 -2.83 15.25
N LYS A 138 -14.00 -3.83 14.74
CA LYS A 138 -15.44 -3.68 14.45
C LYS A 138 -16.29 -3.44 15.69
N ALA A 139 -15.89 -4.01 16.82
CA ALA A 139 -16.62 -3.90 18.09
C ALA A 139 -16.17 -2.70 18.92
N GLY A 140 -14.98 -2.15 18.64
CA GLY A 140 -14.35 -1.11 19.45
C GLY A 140 -14.70 0.31 19.00
N VAL A 141 -14.31 1.26 19.84
CA VAL A 141 -14.48 2.71 19.63
C VAL A 141 -13.13 3.41 19.52
N ASN A 142 -12.18 3.03 20.39
CA ASN A 142 -10.87 3.65 20.48
C ASN A 142 -9.77 2.63 20.25
N LEU A 143 -8.73 3.07 19.56
CA LEU A 143 -7.53 2.29 19.33
C LEU A 143 -6.31 3.12 19.69
N THR A 144 -5.42 2.54 20.49
CA THR A 144 -4.11 3.10 20.82
C THR A 144 -3.03 2.18 20.32
N VAL A 145 -2.11 2.71 19.52
CA VAL A 145 -0.94 2.01 19.01
C VAL A 145 0.29 2.50 19.74
N THR A 146 0.99 1.60 20.44
CA THR A 146 2.22 1.91 21.15
C THR A 146 3.38 1.14 20.55
N GLY A 147 4.42 1.85 20.12
CA GLY A 147 5.62 1.27 19.51
C GLY A 147 6.90 1.93 20.01
N VAL A 148 8.04 1.35 19.68
CA VAL A 148 9.35 1.89 20.05
C VAL A 148 10.20 2.06 18.78
N SER A 149 10.69 3.28 18.55
CA SER A 149 11.55 3.56 17.41
C SER A 149 12.95 2.93 17.56
N SER A 150 13.68 2.78 16.47
CA SER A 150 15.09 2.35 16.46
C SER A 150 16.00 3.22 17.34
N ARG A 151 15.61 4.48 17.58
CA ARG A 151 16.29 5.42 18.49
C ARG A 151 15.91 5.27 19.97
N GLY A 152 14.97 4.35 20.28
CA GLY A 152 14.51 4.12 21.64
C GLY A 152 13.33 4.99 22.09
N THR A 153 12.78 5.84 21.25
CA THR A 153 11.63 6.66 21.59
C THR A 153 10.35 5.81 21.57
N THR A 154 9.64 5.78 22.69
CA THR A 154 8.28 5.21 22.74
C THR A 154 7.30 6.21 22.15
N THR A 155 6.49 5.75 21.21
CA THR A 155 5.40 6.53 20.60
C THR A 155 4.05 5.95 20.97
N VAL A 156 3.05 6.82 21.07
CA VAL A 156 1.66 6.47 21.33
C VAL A 156 0.80 7.23 20.31
N ASP A 157 0.13 6.50 19.45
CA ASP A 157 -0.76 7.04 18.41
C ASP A 157 -2.20 6.62 18.71
N LYS A 158 -3.10 7.58 18.79
CA LYS A 158 -4.51 7.35 19.10
C LYS A 158 -5.36 7.47 17.83
N TYR A 159 -6.16 6.46 17.59
CA TYR A 159 -7.08 6.39 16.45
C TYR A 159 -8.52 6.26 16.95
N SER A 160 -9.45 6.73 16.14
CA SER A 160 -10.87 6.47 16.32
C SER A 160 -11.26 5.28 15.44
N LEU A 161 -12.10 4.39 15.96
CA LEU A 161 -12.69 3.28 15.20
C LEU A 161 -14.08 3.62 14.66
N LEU A 162 -14.54 4.87 14.83
CA LEU A 162 -15.82 5.33 14.30
C LEU A 162 -15.80 5.31 12.76
N GLY A 163 -16.71 4.55 12.16
CA GLY A 163 -16.81 4.35 10.71
C GLY A 163 -15.99 3.19 10.17
N PHE A 164 -15.17 2.52 10.99
CA PHE A 164 -14.37 1.38 10.54
C PHE A 164 -15.22 0.27 9.92
N SER A 165 -16.32 -0.14 10.58
CA SER A 165 -17.18 -1.23 10.09
C SER A 165 -17.79 -0.93 8.73
N ASP A 166 -18.24 0.31 8.48
CA ASP A 166 -18.82 0.72 7.22
C ASP A 166 -17.76 0.80 6.10
N ALA A 167 -16.60 1.40 6.41
CA ALA A 167 -15.46 1.45 5.49
C ALA A 167 -14.99 0.03 5.11
N TYR A 168 -14.84 -0.84 6.11
CA TYR A 168 -14.46 -2.24 5.91
C TYR A 168 -15.48 -2.99 5.04
N ALA A 169 -16.79 -2.79 5.28
CA ALA A 169 -17.84 -3.40 4.44
C ALA A 169 -17.76 -2.94 2.99
N ALA A 170 -17.50 -1.65 2.75
CA ALA A 170 -17.32 -1.10 1.40
C ALA A 170 -16.10 -1.73 0.69
N ALA A 171 -14.96 -1.83 1.37
CA ALA A 171 -13.74 -2.45 0.83
C ALA A 171 -13.94 -3.95 0.58
N SER A 172 -14.54 -4.69 1.52
CA SER A 172 -14.84 -6.12 1.39
C SER A 172 -15.74 -6.39 0.18
N LYS A 173 -16.85 -5.67 0.05
CA LYS A 173 -17.78 -5.77 -1.10
C LYS A 173 -17.05 -5.49 -2.42
N ALA A 174 -16.18 -4.48 -2.47
CA ALA A 174 -15.45 -4.14 -3.69
C ALA A 174 -14.46 -5.24 -4.11
N CYS A 175 -13.93 -6.02 -3.16
CA CYS A 175 -13.05 -7.16 -3.41
C CYS A 175 -13.76 -8.53 -3.39
N GLY A 176 -15.11 -8.56 -3.43
CA GLY A 176 -15.90 -9.79 -3.57
C GLY A 176 -15.90 -10.65 -2.31
N ARG A 177 -15.85 -10.02 -1.14
CA ARG A 177 -15.88 -10.70 0.16
C ARG A 177 -17.13 -10.34 0.99
#